data_64e837574e3c032ad216393aaf21cd2b
#
_entry.id   64e837574e3c032ad216393aaf21cd2b
#
_cell.length_a   1.000
_cell.length_b   1.000
_cell.length_c   1.000
_cell.angle_alpha   90.00
_cell.angle_beta   90.00
_cell.angle_gamma   90.00
#
_symmetry.space_group_name_H-M   'P 1'
#
loop_
_entity.id
_entity.type
_entity.pdbx_description
1 polymer ?
#
loop_
_entity_poly.entity_id
_entity_poly.type
_entity_poly.pdbx_seq_one_letter_code
_entity_poly.pdbx_strand_id
1 'polypeptide(L)'
;YDPVTSPIDLPESVDMIYSSDVLEHVEPELIDETLVDLFDRASKYQYHLIACHPAKKFLNDGRNAHLIIETPKWWKKKLKTFGWTIEYEEITERYIERLGINVIKYIIVLKK
;
A
#
# COMPACT_ATOMS: atom_id res chain seq x y z
N TYR A 1 4.88 -10.20 -0.37
CA TYR A 1 4.70 -10.05 1.08
C TYR A 1 3.33 -9.50 1.43
N ASP A 2 2.64 -10.20 2.29
CA ASP A 2 1.35 -9.79 2.81
C ASP A 2 1.44 -9.63 4.34
N PRO A 3 1.56 -8.41 4.86
CA PRO A 3 1.70 -8.18 6.30
C PRO A 3 0.44 -8.52 7.11
N VAL A 4 -0.68 -8.75 6.43
CA VAL A 4 -1.95 -9.10 7.09
C VAL A 4 -2.02 -10.59 7.39
N THR A 5 -1.55 -11.43 6.47
CA THR A 5 -1.74 -12.87 6.55
C THR A 5 -0.46 -13.66 6.81
N SER A 6 0.71 -13.10 6.58
CA SER A 6 1.96 -13.85 6.63
C SER A 6 3.11 -13.05 7.23
N PRO A 7 3.05 -12.74 8.52
CA PRO A 7 4.06 -11.86 9.12
C PRO A 7 5.39 -12.55 9.45
N ILE A 8 5.53 -13.86 9.29
CA ILE A 8 6.58 -14.60 9.97
C ILE A 8 7.72 -15.10 9.08
N ASP A 9 7.44 -15.40 7.81
CA ASP A 9 8.38 -16.12 6.96
C ASP A 9 9.14 -15.26 5.95
N LEU A 10 9.38 -13.99 6.29
CA LEU A 10 10.11 -13.10 5.41
C LEU A 10 11.62 -13.29 5.57
N PRO A 11 12.36 -13.30 4.45
CA PRO A 11 13.82 -13.25 4.53
C PRO A 11 14.25 -11.91 5.16
N GLU A 12 15.43 -11.90 5.79
CA GLU A 12 15.97 -10.67 6.38
C GLU A 12 16.19 -9.58 5.36
N SER A 13 16.55 -9.94 4.12
CA SER A 13 16.82 -9.01 3.05
C SER A 13 16.39 -9.58 1.72
N VAL A 14 15.77 -8.74 0.89
CA VAL A 14 15.40 -9.06 -0.49
C VAL A 14 15.72 -7.87 -1.37
N ASP A 15 16.02 -8.11 -2.63
CA ASP A 15 16.33 -7.03 -3.56
C ASP A 15 15.12 -6.14 -3.83
N MET A 16 13.94 -6.72 -3.94
CA MET A 16 12.71 -6.01 -4.26
C MET A 16 11.54 -6.53 -3.45
N ILE A 17 10.70 -5.60 -3.01
CA ILE A 17 9.40 -5.93 -2.41
C ILE A 17 8.32 -5.42 -3.35
N TYR A 18 7.33 -6.25 -3.56
CA TYR A 18 6.17 -5.93 -4.38
C TYR A 18 4.90 -6.10 -3.55
N SER A 19 4.03 -5.12 -3.56
CA SER A 19 2.71 -5.24 -2.97
C SER A 19 1.65 -4.75 -3.94
N SER A 20 0.54 -5.45 -4.00
CA SER A 20 -0.60 -5.09 -4.83
C SER A 20 -1.86 -5.27 -4.02
N ASP A 21 -2.56 -4.17 -3.76
CA ASP A 21 -3.78 -4.17 -2.97
C ASP A 21 -3.57 -4.78 -1.57
N VAL A 22 -2.48 -4.40 -0.90
CA VAL A 22 -2.09 -4.89 0.43
C VAL A 22 -2.08 -3.78 1.45
N LEU A 23 -1.41 -2.66 1.18
CA LEU A 23 -1.16 -1.63 2.19
C LEU A 23 -2.43 -0.98 2.72
N GLU A 24 -3.44 -0.83 1.88
CA GLU A 24 -4.73 -0.26 2.30
C GLU A 24 -5.52 -1.19 3.24
N HIS A 25 -5.13 -2.45 3.33
CA HIS A 25 -5.75 -3.43 4.22
C HIS A 25 -5.04 -3.57 5.58
N VAL A 26 -3.94 -2.86 5.77
CA VAL A 26 -3.20 -2.90 7.02
C VAL A 26 -3.96 -2.10 8.07
N GLU A 27 -3.97 -2.58 9.32
CA GLU A 27 -4.57 -1.84 10.42
C GLU A 27 -3.89 -0.46 10.53
N PRO A 28 -4.67 0.63 10.66
CA PRO A 28 -4.08 1.98 10.67
C PRO A 28 -3.01 2.18 11.73
N GLU A 29 -3.16 1.58 12.89
CA GLU A 29 -2.16 1.69 13.96
C GLU A 29 -0.88 0.92 13.68
N LEU A 30 -0.89 0.01 12.70
CA LEU A 30 0.28 -0.82 12.36
C LEU A 30 1.00 -0.37 11.09
N ILE A 31 0.46 0.62 10.36
CA ILE A 31 1.02 0.96 9.04
C ILE A 31 2.46 1.49 9.14
N ASP A 32 2.77 2.29 10.15
CA ASP A 32 4.12 2.84 10.28
C ASP A 32 5.14 1.73 10.56
N GLU A 33 4.81 0.80 11.45
CA GLU A 33 5.69 -0.35 11.74
C GLU A 33 5.84 -1.25 10.52
N THR A 34 4.76 -1.46 9.79
CA THR A 34 4.78 -2.27 8.56
C THR A 34 5.71 -1.65 7.53
N LEU A 35 5.62 -0.34 7.32
CA LEU A 35 6.49 0.34 6.35
C LEU A 35 7.96 0.30 6.80
N VAL A 36 8.24 0.51 8.08
CA VAL A 36 9.61 0.39 8.59
C VAL A 36 10.17 -0.99 8.26
N ASP A 37 9.39 -2.04 8.51
CA ASP A 37 9.82 -3.41 8.22
C ASP A 37 10.09 -3.62 6.72
N LEU A 38 9.20 -3.15 5.86
CA LEU A 38 9.38 -3.28 4.41
C LEU A 38 10.63 -2.55 3.92
N PHE A 39 10.85 -1.32 4.38
CA PHE A 39 12.01 -0.53 3.96
C PHE A 39 13.32 -1.08 4.53
N ASP A 40 13.29 -1.72 5.69
CA ASP A 40 14.48 -2.38 6.25
C ASP A 40 14.86 -3.63 5.45
N ARG A 41 13.87 -4.38 4.95
CA ARG A 41 14.10 -5.65 4.26
C ARG A 41 14.43 -5.50 2.79
N ALA A 42 13.91 -4.48 2.12
CA ALA A 42 14.19 -4.24 0.71
C ALA A 42 15.54 -3.57 0.54
N SER A 43 16.42 -4.16 -0.26
CA SER A 43 17.77 -3.63 -0.45
C SER A 43 17.91 -2.72 -1.67
N LYS A 44 17.00 -2.80 -2.65
CA LYS A 44 17.11 -2.05 -3.90
C LYS A 44 15.84 -1.33 -4.32
N TYR A 45 14.71 -2.03 -4.37
CA TYR A 45 13.46 -1.50 -4.92
C TYR A 45 12.25 -1.89 -4.10
N GLN A 46 11.24 -1.03 -4.16
CA GLN A 46 9.87 -1.37 -3.72
C GLN A 46 8.89 -0.92 -4.79
N TYR A 47 7.92 -1.77 -5.06
CA TYR A 47 6.81 -1.49 -5.96
C TYR A 47 5.51 -1.66 -5.18
N HIS A 48 4.68 -0.63 -5.16
CA HIS A 48 3.40 -0.69 -4.45
C HIS A 48 2.27 -0.21 -5.34
N LEU A 49 1.22 -1.02 -5.42
CA LEU A 49 -0.06 -0.64 -6.00
C LEU A 49 -1.05 -0.52 -4.85
N ILE A 50 -1.56 0.67 -4.62
CA ILE A 50 -2.39 0.98 -3.45
C ILE A 50 -3.76 1.48 -3.90
N ALA A 51 -4.83 0.88 -3.36
CA ALA A 51 -6.18 1.36 -3.58
C ALA A 51 -6.44 2.58 -2.69
N CYS A 52 -6.89 3.67 -3.30
CA CYS A 52 -7.16 4.93 -2.62
C CYS A 52 -8.66 5.27 -2.67
N HIS A 53 -9.50 4.25 -2.52
CA HIS A 53 -10.95 4.36 -2.52
C HIS A 53 -11.54 3.31 -1.57
N PRO A 54 -12.80 3.46 -1.13
CA PRO A 54 -13.43 2.45 -0.29
C PRO A 54 -13.60 1.12 -1.03
N ALA A 55 -13.45 0.02 -0.31
CA ALA A 55 -13.79 -1.30 -0.83
C ALA A 55 -15.30 -1.49 -0.84
N LYS A 56 -15.79 -2.45 -1.64
CA LYS A 56 -17.18 -2.85 -1.60
C LYS A 56 -17.52 -3.70 -0.39
N LYS A 57 -16.54 -4.42 0.15
CA LYS A 57 -16.73 -5.33 1.27
C LYS A 57 -16.50 -4.64 2.60
N PHE A 58 -17.24 -5.11 3.60
CA PHE A 58 -17.06 -4.69 4.98
C PHE A 58 -16.59 -5.88 5.81
N LEU A 59 -15.80 -5.58 6.84
CA LEU A 59 -15.36 -6.60 7.79
C LEU A 59 -16.49 -6.92 8.77
N ASN A 60 -16.35 -8.04 9.50
CA ASN A 60 -17.34 -8.47 10.46
C ASN A 60 -17.60 -7.44 11.58
N ASP A 61 -16.61 -6.57 11.85
CA ASP A 61 -16.74 -5.52 12.86
C ASP A 61 -17.37 -4.23 12.31
N GLY A 62 -17.82 -4.22 11.05
CA GLY A 62 -18.48 -3.07 10.43
C GLY A 62 -17.56 -2.10 9.70
N ARG A 63 -16.24 -2.26 9.82
CA ARG A 63 -15.31 -1.38 9.11
C ARG A 63 -15.22 -1.74 7.63
N ASN A 64 -14.90 -0.75 6.78
CA ASN A 64 -14.61 -1.01 5.37
C ASN A 64 -13.37 -1.91 5.28
N ALA A 65 -13.36 -2.84 4.31
CA ALA A 65 -12.23 -3.75 4.13
C ALA A 65 -10.94 -3.00 3.77
N HIS A 66 -11.04 -1.84 3.10
CA HIS A 66 -9.91 -0.91 2.98
C HIS A 66 -9.83 -0.13 4.28
N LEU A 67 -9.02 -0.60 5.21
CA LEU A 67 -8.90 0.00 6.54
C LEU A 67 -8.26 1.38 6.51
N ILE A 68 -7.41 1.64 5.51
CA ILE A 68 -6.80 2.93 5.27
C ILE A 68 -7.34 3.46 3.94
N ILE A 69 -8.22 4.45 4.01
CA ILE A 69 -8.79 5.10 2.82
C ILE A 69 -8.19 6.51 2.78
N GLU A 70 -7.09 6.64 2.04
CA GLU A 70 -6.35 7.88 1.96
C GLU A 70 -6.02 8.22 0.51
N THR A 71 -5.63 9.47 0.25
CA THR A 71 -5.29 9.93 -1.09
C THR A 71 -3.92 9.43 -1.53
N PRO A 72 -3.64 9.40 -2.86
CA PRO A 72 -2.28 9.13 -3.33
C PRO A 72 -1.24 10.08 -2.71
N LYS A 73 -1.59 11.34 -2.51
CA LYS A 73 -0.70 12.32 -1.89
C LYS A 73 -0.33 11.95 -0.47
N TRP A 74 -1.29 11.44 0.30
CA TRP A 74 -1.05 10.97 1.66
C TRP A 74 -0.05 9.82 1.68
N TRP A 75 -0.25 8.83 0.80
CA TRP A 75 0.65 7.69 0.69
C TRP A 75 2.04 8.11 0.24
N LYS A 76 2.12 8.99 -0.77
CA LYS A 76 3.39 9.51 -1.25
C LYS A 76 4.18 10.18 -0.14
N LYS A 77 3.53 11.04 0.64
CA LYS A 77 4.17 11.74 1.75
C LYS A 77 4.73 10.75 2.77
N LYS A 78 3.95 9.73 3.12
CA LYS A 78 4.36 8.72 4.08
C LYS A 78 5.54 7.89 3.58
N LEU A 79 5.49 7.45 2.33
CA LEU A 79 6.56 6.64 1.73
C LEU A 79 7.85 7.44 1.54
N LYS A 80 7.74 8.72 1.22
CA LYS A 80 8.92 9.59 1.04
C LYS A 80 9.69 9.85 2.32
N THR A 81 9.12 9.65 3.48
CA THR A 81 9.83 9.84 4.76
C THR A 81 11.02 8.91 4.91
N PHE A 82 11.09 7.83 4.16
CA PHE A 82 12.19 6.87 4.19
C PHE A 82 13.39 7.29 3.34
N GLY A 83 13.27 8.37 2.58
CA GLY A 83 14.40 8.95 1.82
C GLY A 83 14.74 8.24 0.51
N TRP A 84 13.94 7.26 0.09
CA TRP A 84 14.15 6.59 -1.18
C TRP A 84 13.75 7.46 -2.37
N THR A 85 14.34 7.20 -3.54
CA THR A 85 14.03 7.92 -4.77
C THR A 85 12.79 7.34 -5.44
N ILE A 86 11.88 8.20 -5.88
CA ILE A 86 10.73 7.77 -6.67
C ILE A 86 11.20 7.59 -8.12
N GLU A 87 11.23 6.34 -8.59
CA GLU A 87 11.58 6.02 -9.97
C GLU A 87 10.39 6.14 -10.91
N TYR A 88 9.18 5.88 -10.41
CA TYR A 88 7.97 5.90 -11.19
C TYR A 88 6.78 6.09 -10.27
N GLU A 89 5.82 6.87 -10.73
CA GLU A 89 4.53 6.95 -10.05
C GLU A 89 3.43 7.21 -11.06
N GLU A 90 2.25 6.67 -10.79
CA GLU A 90 1.08 6.84 -11.63
C GLU A 90 -0.17 6.82 -10.75
N ILE A 91 -1.11 7.72 -11.07
CA ILE A 91 -2.42 7.73 -10.43
C ILE A 91 -3.45 7.44 -11.51
N THR A 92 -4.26 6.39 -11.29
CA THR A 92 -5.37 6.08 -12.17
C THR A 92 -6.67 6.37 -11.45
N GLU A 93 -7.62 6.94 -12.15
CA GLU A 93 -8.93 7.24 -11.60
C GLU A 93 -9.99 6.83 -12.63
N ARG A 94 -10.92 5.97 -12.21
CA ARG A 94 -11.95 5.45 -13.09
C ARG A 94 -13.26 5.30 -12.34
N TYR A 95 -14.30 5.95 -12.83
CA TYR A 95 -15.64 5.76 -12.31
C TYR A 95 -16.26 4.50 -12.92
N ILE A 96 -16.73 3.61 -12.07
CA ILE A 96 -17.40 2.38 -12.50
C ILE A 96 -18.90 2.55 -12.23
N GLU A 97 -19.64 2.86 -13.27
CA GLU A 97 -21.05 3.22 -13.18
C GLU A 97 -21.90 2.12 -12.54
N ARG A 98 -21.72 0.88 -12.96
CA ARG A 98 -22.50 -0.25 -12.39
C ARG A 98 -22.30 -0.43 -10.90
N LEU A 99 -21.17 0.01 -10.36
CA LEU A 99 -20.83 -0.11 -8.95
C LEU A 99 -21.07 1.19 -8.18
N GLY A 100 -21.25 2.31 -8.90
CA GLY A 100 -21.41 3.61 -8.30
C GLY A 100 -20.20 4.09 -7.51
N ILE A 101 -19.00 3.62 -7.86
CA ILE A 101 -17.77 3.99 -7.16
C ILE A 101 -16.72 4.54 -8.11
N ASN A 102 -15.87 5.40 -7.57
CA ASN A 102 -14.71 5.93 -8.25
C ASN A 102 -13.48 5.15 -7.79
N VAL A 103 -12.88 4.38 -8.70
CA VAL A 103 -11.73 3.55 -8.40
C VAL A 103 -10.47 4.37 -8.59
N ILE A 104 -9.75 4.63 -7.50
CA ILE A 104 -8.51 5.40 -7.51
C ILE A 104 -7.37 4.47 -7.09
N LYS A 105 -6.38 4.31 -7.96
CA LYS A 105 -5.20 3.49 -7.69
C LYS A 105 -3.94 4.34 -7.78
N TYR A 106 -3.02 4.11 -6.86
CA TYR A 106 -1.71 4.75 -6.84
C TYR A 106 -0.63 3.71 -7.02
N ILE A 107 0.19 3.89 -8.04
CA ILE A 107 1.35 3.03 -8.31
C ILE A 107 2.58 3.85 -8.01
N ILE A 108 3.49 3.30 -7.20
CA ILE A 108 4.76 3.96 -6.90
C ILE A 108 5.88 2.92 -6.89
N VAL A 109 6.98 3.27 -7.55
CA VAL A 109 8.21 2.49 -7.55
C VAL A 109 9.29 3.31 -6.90
N LEU A 110 9.89 2.75 -5.87
CA LEU A 110 10.92 3.41 -5.07
C LEU A 110 12.25 2.68 -5.21
N LYS A 111 13.32 3.46 -5.32
CA LYS A 111 14.68 2.95 -5.38
C LYS A 111 15.47 3.48 -4.18
N LYS A 112 16.16 2.57 -3.52
CA LYS A 112 17.01 2.92 -2.38
C LYS A 112 18.18 3.79 -2.76
#